data_b89bde54949e45d44968eedd5c728756
#
_entry.id   b89bde54949e45d44968eedd5c728756
#
_cell.length_a   1.000
_cell.length_b   1.000
_cell.length_c   1.000
_cell.angle_alpha   90.00
_cell.angle_beta   90.00
_cell.angle_gamma   90.00
#
_symmetry.space_group_name_H-M   'P 1'
#
loop_
_entity.id
_entity.type
_entity.pdbx_description
1 polymer ?
#
loop_
_entity_poly.entity_id
_entity_poly.type
_entity_poly.pdbx_seq_one_letter_code
_entity_poly.pdbx_strand_id
1 'polypeptide(L)'
;MMERKVVLITGGAMGQGRSHALKFAENGFDVVLADMQEPESQVFSETVKEIEALGVRTLAVRCNITNDSDMKNLFEKTWETFGRLDVVVANAGVINFGYTWELTDEQVQKVIDIDLIGTWRTDKYA
;
A
#
# COMPACT_ATOMS: atom_id res chain seq x y z
N MET A 1 10.24 8.42 25.92
CA MET A 1 9.43 7.48 25.15
C MET A 1 9.95 7.44 23.72
N MET A 2 10.26 6.27 23.22
CA MET A 2 10.76 6.16 21.84
C MET A 2 9.61 6.28 20.86
N GLU A 3 9.78 7.13 19.85
CA GLU A 3 8.84 7.19 18.74
C GLU A 3 8.91 5.89 17.94
N ARG A 4 7.74 5.44 17.49
CA ARG A 4 7.68 4.27 16.62
C ARG A 4 8.12 4.62 15.22
N LYS A 5 8.81 3.69 14.58
CA LYS A 5 9.08 3.77 13.15
C LYS A 5 7.78 3.58 12.37
N VAL A 6 7.76 4.09 11.15
CA VAL A 6 6.59 4.07 10.29
C VAL A 6 6.91 3.31 9.00
N VAL A 7 6.05 2.36 8.65
CA VAL A 7 6.10 1.65 7.37
C VAL A 7 4.89 2.01 6.51
N LEU A 8 5.11 2.21 5.23
CA LEU A 8 4.06 2.40 4.24
C LEU A 8 4.06 1.20 3.30
N ILE A 9 2.88 0.60 3.10
CA ILE A 9 2.72 -0.59 2.26
C ILE A 9 1.65 -0.33 1.22
N THR A 10 2.00 -0.40 -0.06
CA THR A 10 1.02 -0.35 -1.14
C THR A 10 0.41 -1.73 -1.36
N GLY A 11 -0.87 -1.79 -1.74
CA GLY A 11 -1.59 -3.06 -1.81
C GLY A 11 -1.77 -3.70 -0.43
N GLY A 12 -1.93 -2.88 0.61
CA GLY A 12 -1.88 -3.31 1.99
C GLY A 12 -3.18 -3.88 2.56
N ALA A 13 -4.29 -3.78 1.84
CA ALA A 13 -5.59 -4.19 2.36
C ALA A 13 -5.75 -5.70 2.48
N MET A 14 -5.01 -6.48 1.72
CA MET A 14 -5.12 -7.94 1.70
C MET A 14 -3.86 -8.62 1.19
N GLY A 15 -3.87 -9.96 1.17
CA GLY A 15 -2.79 -10.78 0.60
C GLY A 15 -1.45 -10.58 1.27
N GLN A 16 -0.40 -10.51 0.47
CA GLN A 16 0.96 -10.31 0.97
C GLN A 16 1.13 -8.98 1.68
N GLY A 17 0.51 -7.92 1.16
CA GLY A 17 0.55 -6.60 1.79
C GLY A 17 0.00 -6.61 3.21
N ARG A 18 -1.12 -7.29 3.43
CA ARG A 18 -1.69 -7.49 4.76
C ARG A 18 -0.73 -8.26 5.67
N SER A 19 -0.12 -9.33 5.16
CA SER A 19 0.86 -10.13 5.93
C SER A 19 2.07 -9.29 6.33
N HIS A 20 2.59 -8.47 5.42
CA HIS A 20 3.70 -7.56 5.72
C HIS A 20 3.29 -6.56 6.81
N ALA A 21 2.11 -5.97 6.68
CA ALA A 21 1.60 -4.99 7.63
C ALA A 21 1.51 -5.57 9.05
N LEU A 22 0.95 -6.77 9.18
CA LEU A 22 0.86 -7.46 10.47
C LEU A 22 2.24 -7.72 11.07
N LYS A 23 3.19 -8.14 10.25
CA LYS A 23 4.55 -8.42 10.72
C LYS A 23 5.27 -7.16 11.20
N PHE A 24 5.14 -6.06 10.49
CA PHE A 24 5.68 -4.79 10.94
C PHE A 24 5.02 -4.32 12.24
N ALA A 25 3.69 -4.43 12.33
CA ALA A 25 2.95 -4.05 13.52
C ALA A 25 3.35 -4.89 14.75
N GLU A 26 3.57 -6.19 14.57
CA GLU A 26 4.09 -7.07 15.63
C GLU A 26 5.45 -6.60 16.15
N ASN A 27 6.23 -5.92 15.31
CA ASN A 27 7.54 -5.38 15.66
C ASN A 27 7.48 -3.91 16.09
N GLY A 28 6.29 -3.39 16.38
CA GLY A 28 6.11 -2.07 16.95
C GLY A 28 6.11 -0.90 15.97
N PHE A 29 5.96 -1.15 14.67
CA PHE A 29 5.83 -0.09 13.67
C PHE A 29 4.40 0.43 13.62
N ASP A 30 4.27 1.73 13.46
CA ASP A 30 3.02 2.32 12.96
C ASP A 30 2.92 2.06 11.45
N VAL A 31 1.73 1.88 10.95
CA VAL A 31 1.52 1.34 9.59
C VAL A 31 0.64 2.26 8.76
N VAL A 32 1.11 2.59 7.56
CA VAL A 32 0.31 3.24 6.53
C VAL A 32 -0.04 2.20 5.48
N LEU A 33 -1.33 2.03 5.21
CA LEU A 33 -1.84 1.13 4.19
C LEU A 33 -2.43 1.91 3.04
N ALA A 34 -1.95 1.65 1.85
CA ALA A 34 -2.51 2.20 0.62
C ALA A 34 -3.08 1.08 -0.24
N ASP A 35 -4.28 1.25 -0.72
CA ASP A 35 -4.96 0.28 -1.57
C ASP A 35 -5.97 0.98 -2.47
N MET A 36 -6.36 0.33 -3.56
CA MET A 36 -7.41 0.82 -4.45
C MET A 36 -8.80 0.74 -3.79
N GLN A 37 -8.96 -0.13 -2.81
CA GLN A 37 -10.22 -0.27 -2.06
C GLN A 37 -10.43 0.92 -1.15
N GLU A 38 -11.70 1.23 -0.90
CA GLU A 38 -12.04 2.27 0.08
C GLU A 38 -11.73 1.75 1.50
N PRO A 39 -11.25 2.62 2.40
CA PRO A 39 -10.98 2.23 3.79
C PRO A 39 -12.19 1.64 4.52
N GLU A 40 -13.40 2.02 4.11
CA GLU A 40 -14.66 1.53 4.68
C GLU A 40 -15.05 0.14 4.17
N SER A 41 -14.40 -0.37 3.13
CA SER A 41 -14.67 -1.72 2.62
C SER A 41 -14.41 -2.76 3.71
N GLN A 42 -15.14 -3.88 3.65
CA GLN A 42 -14.98 -4.93 4.65
C GLN A 42 -13.55 -5.44 4.73
N VAL A 43 -12.94 -5.71 3.59
CA VAL A 43 -11.57 -6.24 3.52
C VAL A 43 -10.56 -5.26 4.14
N PHE A 44 -10.63 -4.00 3.75
CA PHE A 44 -9.68 -3.00 4.23
C PHE A 44 -9.88 -2.70 5.72
N SER A 45 -11.13 -2.51 6.15
CA SER A 45 -11.44 -2.21 7.55
C SER A 45 -11.07 -3.36 8.49
N GLU A 46 -11.24 -4.61 8.07
CA GLU A 46 -10.83 -5.77 8.86
C GLU A 46 -9.31 -5.81 9.05
N THR A 47 -8.55 -5.54 7.99
CA THR A 47 -7.08 -5.47 8.07
C THR A 47 -6.64 -4.37 9.04
N VAL A 48 -7.23 -3.19 8.96
CA VAL A 48 -6.95 -2.08 9.88
C VAL A 48 -7.21 -2.50 11.33
N LYS A 49 -8.35 -3.13 11.60
CA LYS A 49 -8.69 -3.59 12.95
C LYS A 49 -7.69 -4.60 13.50
N GLU A 50 -7.26 -5.55 12.67
CA GLU A 50 -6.26 -6.54 13.08
C GLU A 50 -4.92 -5.89 13.43
N ILE A 51 -4.51 -4.89 12.67
CA ILE A 51 -3.27 -4.17 12.92
C ILE A 51 -3.38 -3.33 14.20
N GLU A 52 -4.46 -2.59 14.36
CA GLU A 52 -4.69 -1.76 15.55
C GLU A 52 -4.79 -2.60 16.83
N ALA A 53 -5.29 -3.83 16.73
CA ALA A 53 -5.34 -4.77 17.85
C ALA A 53 -3.94 -5.12 18.39
N LEU A 54 -2.89 -4.90 17.61
CA LEU A 54 -1.51 -5.08 18.04
C LEU A 54 -0.93 -3.86 18.77
N GLY A 55 -1.73 -2.82 18.97
CA GLY A 55 -1.36 -1.65 19.77
C GLY A 55 -0.63 -0.53 19.01
N VAL A 56 -0.56 -0.60 17.69
CA VAL A 56 0.06 0.43 16.85
C VAL A 56 -1.00 1.32 16.18
N ARG A 57 -0.56 2.48 15.68
CA ARG A 57 -1.43 3.39 14.93
C ARG A 57 -1.44 2.98 13.46
N THR A 58 -2.58 3.17 12.80
CA THR A 58 -2.76 2.81 11.40
C THR A 58 -3.40 3.95 10.64
N LEU A 59 -2.87 4.26 9.46
CA LEU A 59 -3.46 5.20 8.51
C LEU A 59 -3.83 4.43 7.25
N ALA A 60 -5.12 4.41 6.91
CA ALA A 60 -5.62 3.76 5.71
C ALA A 60 -5.99 4.80 4.67
N VAL A 61 -5.44 4.70 3.47
CA VAL A 61 -5.64 5.65 2.38
C VAL A 61 -6.03 4.90 1.10
N ARG A 62 -7.15 5.28 0.50
CA ARG A 62 -7.47 4.82 -0.85
C ARG A 62 -6.49 5.49 -1.82
N CYS A 63 -5.79 4.70 -2.59
CA CYS A 63 -4.75 5.19 -3.50
C CYS A 63 -4.62 4.30 -4.72
N ASN A 64 -4.67 4.90 -5.90
CA ASN A 64 -4.34 4.25 -7.15
C ASN A 64 -2.89 4.61 -7.51
N ILE A 65 -1.99 3.64 -7.46
CA ILE A 65 -0.56 3.89 -7.72
C ILE A 65 -0.26 4.30 -9.16
N THR A 66 -1.21 4.17 -10.08
CA THR A 66 -1.08 4.67 -11.46
C THR A 66 -1.41 6.16 -11.56
N ASN A 67 -1.93 6.76 -10.51
CA ASN A 67 -2.31 8.17 -10.47
C ASN A 67 -1.31 8.96 -9.63
N ASP A 68 -0.61 9.90 -10.26
CA ASP A 68 0.44 10.68 -9.59
C ASP A 68 -0.12 11.53 -8.44
N SER A 69 -1.29 12.13 -8.62
CA SER A 69 -1.92 12.93 -7.56
C SER A 69 -2.28 12.10 -6.34
N ASP A 70 -2.77 10.87 -6.55
CA ASP A 70 -3.07 9.95 -5.45
C ASP A 70 -1.80 9.60 -4.68
N MET A 71 -0.70 9.36 -5.39
CA MET A 71 0.57 9.03 -4.75
C MET A 71 1.12 10.20 -3.95
N LYS A 72 1.09 11.39 -4.51
CA LYS A 72 1.50 12.59 -3.80
C LYS A 72 0.68 12.80 -2.54
N ASN A 73 -0.63 12.67 -2.64
CA ASN A 73 -1.54 12.77 -1.50
C ASN A 73 -1.24 11.73 -0.40
N LEU A 74 -0.94 10.50 -0.80
CA LEU A 74 -0.59 9.42 0.13
C LEU A 74 0.63 9.80 0.99
N PHE A 75 1.71 10.26 0.36
CA PHE A 75 2.92 10.62 1.10
C PHE A 75 2.74 11.90 1.92
N GLU A 76 1.97 12.87 1.42
CA GLU A 76 1.61 14.07 2.20
C GLU A 76 0.83 13.70 3.47
N LYS A 77 -0.19 12.85 3.36
CA LYS A 77 -0.97 12.39 4.52
C LYS A 77 -0.13 11.60 5.51
N THR A 78 0.78 10.78 5.01
CA THR A 78 1.71 10.03 5.86
C THR A 78 2.57 10.98 6.68
N TRP A 79 3.12 12.00 6.05
CA TRP A 79 3.94 13.00 6.71
C TRP A 79 3.15 13.83 7.72
N GLU A 80 1.95 14.28 7.35
CA GLU A 80 1.08 15.03 8.25
C GLU A 80 0.68 14.23 9.50
N THR A 81 0.44 12.93 9.34
CA THR A 81 -0.02 12.06 10.42
C THR A 81 1.11 11.64 11.35
N PHE A 82 2.25 11.26 10.81
CA PHE A 82 3.33 10.65 11.58
C PHE A 82 4.60 11.49 11.67
N GLY A 83 4.83 12.41 10.75
CA GLY A 83 6.03 13.25 10.71
C GLY A 83 7.31 12.50 10.34
N ARG A 84 7.19 11.25 9.92
CA ARG A 84 8.33 10.41 9.51
C ARG A 84 7.87 9.26 8.62
N LEU A 85 8.79 8.70 7.89
CA LEU A 85 8.58 7.47 7.11
C LEU A 85 9.92 6.74 7.02
N ASP A 86 9.98 5.53 7.54
CA ASP A 86 11.22 4.76 7.66
C ASP A 86 11.35 3.65 6.63
N VAL A 87 10.23 3.02 6.26
CA VAL A 87 10.22 1.88 5.33
C VAL A 87 9.06 2.04 4.36
N VAL A 88 9.31 1.78 3.09
CA VAL A 88 8.27 1.69 2.06
C VAL A 88 8.34 0.30 1.43
N VAL A 89 7.20 -0.39 1.43
CA VAL A 89 7.04 -1.69 0.76
C VAL A 89 6.16 -1.48 -0.47
N ALA A 90 6.79 -1.45 -1.63
CA ALA A 90 6.11 -1.31 -2.91
C ALA A 90 5.55 -2.69 -3.33
N ASN A 91 4.42 -3.07 -2.74
CA ASN A 91 3.83 -4.40 -2.88
C ASN A 91 2.68 -4.46 -3.89
N ALA A 92 2.00 -3.35 -4.16
CA ALA A 92 0.86 -3.36 -5.07
C ALA A 92 1.24 -3.92 -6.45
N GLY A 93 0.42 -4.83 -6.93
CA GLY A 93 0.64 -5.47 -8.23
C GLY A 93 -0.60 -6.22 -8.67
N VAL A 94 -0.67 -6.50 -9.96
CA VAL A 94 -1.71 -7.33 -10.57
C VAL A 94 -1.08 -8.35 -11.49
N ILE A 95 -1.82 -9.41 -11.79
CA ILE A 95 -1.38 -10.45 -12.69
C ILE A 95 -2.52 -10.82 -13.64
N ASN A 96 -2.18 -11.11 -14.90
CA ASN A 96 -3.09 -11.67 -15.88
C ASN A 96 -2.59 -13.03 -16.33
N PHE A 97 -3.50 -13.97 -16.44
CA PHE A 97 -3.21 -15.31 -16.93
C PHE A 97 -3.74 -15.47 -18.35
N GLY A 98 -2.99 -16.14 -19.19
CA GLY A 98 -3.36 -16.45 -20.56
C GLY A 98 -2.13 -16.69 -21.42
N TYR A 99 -2.36 -17.22 -22.61
CA TYR A 99 -1.29 -17.34 -23.60
C TYR A 99 -0.97 -15.95 -24.17
N THR A 100 0.28 -15.71 -24.50
CA THR A 100 0.74 -14.41 -25.00
C THR A 100 -0.11 -13.86 -26.14
N TRP A 101 -0.53 -14.74 -27.04
CA TRP A 101 -1.34 -14.33 -28.22
C TRP A 101 -2.82 -14.08 -27.90
N GLU A 102 -3.28 -14.41 -26.70
CA GLU A 102 -4.66 -14.19 -26.28
C GLU A 102 -4.84 -12.92 -25.44
N LEU A 103 -3.75 -12.41 -24.89
CA LEU A 103 -3.80 -11.20 -24.06
C LEU A 103 -4.07 -9.97 -24.92
N THR A 104 -4.95 -9.09 -24.44
CA THR A 104 -5.22 -7.83 -25.11
C THR A 104 -4.15 -6.80 -24.74
N ASP A 105 -3.99 -5.78 -25.58
CA ASP A 105 -3.08 -4.66 -25.30
C ASP A 105 -3.42 -4.00 -23.97
N GLU A 106 -4.72 -3.86 -23.66
CA GLU A 106 -5.19 -3.26 -22.40
C GLU A 106 -4.76 -4.07 -21.18
N GLN A 107 -4.84 -5.39 -21.27
CA GLN A 107 -4.41 -6.29 -20.18
C GLN A 107 -2.91 -6.17 -19.93
N VAL A 108 -2.11 -6.16 -21.00
CA VAL A 108 -0.66 -6.00 -20.90
C VAL A 108 -0.30 -4.63 -20.35
N GLN A 109 -0.92 -3.58 -20.86
CA GLN A 109 -0.66 -2.21 -20.42
C GLN A 109 -0.99 -2.02 -18.94
N LYS A 110 -2.09 -2.60 -18.46
CA LYS A 110 -2.49 -2.52 -17.06
C LYS A 110 -1.42 -3.12 -16.13
N VAL A 111 -0.84 -4.27 -16.50
CA VAL A 111 0.22 -4.89 -15.70
C VAL A 111 1.47 -3.99 -15.67
N ILE A 112 1.85 -3.44 -16.81
CA ILE A 112 2.99 -2.53 -16.90
C ILE A 112 2.76 -1.25 -16.08
N ASP A 113 1.59 -0.65 -16.20
CA ASP A 113 1.25 0.59 -15.49
C ASP A 113 1.27 0.41 -13.98
N ILE A 114 0.82 -0.73 -13.48
CA ILE A 114 0.77 -1.01 -12.04
C ILE A 114 2.09 -1.59 -11.56
N ASP A 115 2.56 -2.69 -12.14
CA ASP A 115 3.67 -3.47 -11.59
C ASP A 115 5.04 -2.82 -11.85
N LEU A 116 5.19 -2.12 -12.96
CA LEU A 116 6.45 -1.46 -13.29
C LEU A 116 6.41 0.04 -12.98
N ILE A 117 5.53 0.77 -13.64
CA ILE A 117 5.49 2.23 -13.51
C ILE A 117 4.97 2.65 -12.14
N GLY A 118 3.96 1.96 -11.61
CA GLY A 118 3.43 2.23 -10.28
C GLY A 118 4.46 1.98 -9.17
N THR A 119 5.27 0.94 -9.30
CA THR A 119 6.38 0.66 -8.39
C THR A 119 7.44 1.74 -8.46
N TRP A 120 7.84 2.15 -9.67
CA TRP A 120 8.75 3.28 -9.86
C TRP A 120 8.21 4.56 -9.22
N ARG A 121 6.92 4.86 -9.42
CA ARG A 121 6.29 6.05 -8.86
C ARG A 121 6.29 6.01 -7.33
N THR A 122 6.03 4.85 -6.75
CA THR A 122 6.11 4.65 -5.29
C THR A 122 7.51 4.96 -4.78
N ASP A 123 8.53 4.44 -5.43
CA ASP A 123 9.92 4.69 -5.07
C ASP A 123 10.31 6.15 -5.23
N LYS A 124 9.77 6.83 -6.24
CA LYS A 124 10.03 8.24 -6.50
C LYS A 124 9.61 9.13 -5.33
N TYR A 125 8.47 8.83 -4.70
CA TYR A 125 7.94 9.62 -3.59
C TYR A 125 8.45 9.17 -2.23
N ALA A 126 9.07 8.02 -2.18
CA ALA A 126 9.58 7.45 -0.93
C ALA A 126 10.76 8.24 -0.32
#